data_d12d6eb6bcdd4915a9d2e6bf23958b6b
#
_entry.id   d12d6eb6bcdd4915a9d2e6bf23958b6b
#
_cell.length_a   1.000
_cell.length_b   1.000
_cell.length_c   1.000
_cell.angle_alpha   90.00
_cell.angle_beta   90.00
_cell.angle_gamma   90.00
#
_symmetry.space_group_name_H-M   'P 1'
#
loop_
_entity.id
_entity.type
_entity.pdbx_description
1 polymer ?
#
loop_
_entity_poly.entity_id
_entity_poly.type
_entity_poly.pdbx_seq_one_letter_code
_entity_poly.pdbx_strand_id
1 'polypeptide(L)'
;MNPVVIDTNCLLQILAKKSPFRPIWDAFLEGRFMLCVSNDILNEYQEVLEQQITPTVAENVVLLILNKPNVRFVDPYFRLGLITADPDDNKFVDCAFAADADYLVSEDNHFNVLKTIPFPRLNLVTLEEFIKTRLIS
;
A
#
# COMPACT_ATOMS: atom_id res chain seq x y z
N MET A 1 -2.77 -9.52 -13.37
CA MET A 1 -2.15 -9.43 -12.02
C MET A 1 -2.94 -8.42 -11.19
N ASN A 2 -3.20 -8.74 -9.94
CA ASN A 2 -4.10 -7.95 -9.11
C ASN A 2 -3.41 -6.68 -8.58
N PRO A 3 -3.93 -5.49 -8.88
CA PRO A 3 -3.37 -4.24 -8.35
C PRO A 3 -3.76 -4.03 -6.89
N VAL A 4 -2.78 -3.68 -6.08
CA VAL A 4 -2.93 -3.51 -4.62
C VAL A 4 -2.21 -2.26 -4.17
N VAL A 5 -2.83 -1.49 -3.28
CA VAL A 5 -2.18 -0.36 -2.61
C VAL A 5 -2.00 -0.73 -1.14
N ILE A 6 -0.82 -0.46 -0.60
CA ILE A 6 -0.47 -0.78 0.79
C ILE A 6 -0.06 0.51 1.49
N ASP A 7 -0.69 0.82 2.62
CA ASP A 7 -0.31 2.01 3.39
C ASP A 7 1.07 1.82 4.05
N THR A 8 1.65 2.92 4.49
CA THR A 8 3.04 2.91 4.97
C THR A 8 3.22 2.05 6.22
N ASN A 9 2.30 2.11 7.16
CA ASN A 9 2.40 1.32 8.39
C ASN A 9 2.31 -0.18 8.09
N CYS A 10 1.47 -0.56 7.14
CA CYS A 10 1.39 -1.94 6.69
C CYS A 10 2.68 -2.38 6.01
N LEU A 11 3.28 -1.51 5.19
CA LEU A 11 4.57 -1.80 4.57
C LEU A 11 5.64 -2.12 5.63
N LEU A 12 5.71 -1.31 6.69
CA LEU A 12 6.64 -1.56 7.80
C LEU A 12 6.43 -2.95 8.40
N GLN A 13 5.19 -3.34 8.60
CA GLN A 13 4.88 -4.63 9.22
C GLN A 13 5.21 -5.82 8.32
N ILE A 14 5.02 -5.70 7.01
CA ILE A 14 5.34 -6.80 6.09
C ILE A 14 6.83 -6.93 5.82
N LEU A 15 7.61 -5.88 6.02
CA LEU A 15 9.07 -5.90 5.84
C LEU A 15 9.80 -6.59 6.98
N ALA A 16 9.25 -6.61 8.17
CA ALA A 16 9.88 -7.22 9.33
C ALA A 16 10.01 -8.73 9.15
N LYS A 17 11.22 -9.26 9.27
CA LYS A 17 11.52 -10.69 9.00
C LYS A 17 10.72 -11.65 9.88
N LYS A 18 10.44 -11.25 11.12
CA LYS A 18 9.71 -12.09 12.10
C LYS A 18 8.23 -11.77 12.15
N SER A 19 7.74 -10.87 11.30
CA SER A 19 6.34 -10.52 11.28
C SER A 19 5.48 -11.68 10.76
N PRO A 20 4.30 -11.93 11.35
CA PRO A 20 3.35 -12.90 10.79
C PRO A 20 2.87 -12.49 9.39
N PHE A 21 3.08 -11.23 8.99
CA PHE A 21 2.67 -10.71 7.69
C PHE A 21 3.82 -10.67 6.66
N ARG A 22 5.01 -11.14 7.02
CA ARG A 22 6.13 -11.24 6.09
C ARG A 22 5.79 -12.00 4.80
N PRO A 23 4.93 -13.05 4.80
CA PRO A 23 4.53 -13.71 3.56
C PRO A 23 3.94 -12.79 2.50
N ILE A 24 3.37 -11.64 2.90
CA ILE A 24 2.86 -10.64 1.96
C ILE A 24 4.02 -10.02 1.17
N TRP A 25 5.12 -9.66 1.85
CA TRP A 25 6.32 -9.15 1.19
C TRP A 25 6.95 -10.19 0.27
N ASP A 26 7.03 -11.44 0.73
CA ASP A 26 7.56 -12.54 -0.07
C ASP A 26 6.71 -12.77 -1.33
N ALA A 27 5.39 -12.67 -1.22
CA ALA A 27 4.48 -12.78 -2.37
C ALA A 27 4.72 -11.63 -3.38
N PHE A 28 4.96 -10.42 -2.89
CA PHE A 28 5.33 -9.30 -3.76
C PHE A 28 6.64 -9.58 -4.49
N LEU A 29 7.66 -10.06 -3.78
CA LEU A 29 8.94 -10.40 -4.40
C LEU A 29 8.82 -11.49 -5.46
N GLU A 30 7.88 -12.41 -5.27
CA GLU A 30 7.59 -13.51 -6.22
C GLU A 30 6.71 -13.05 -7.39
N GLY A 31 6.26 -11.80 -7.40
CA GLY A 31 5.43 -11.28 -8.47
C GLY A 31 3.98 -11.73 -8.43
N ARG A 32 3.44 -12.08 -7.26
CA ARG A 32 2.09 -12.65 -7.13
C ARG A 32 0.98 -11.59 -7.17
N PHE A 33 1.33 -10.34 -6.93
CA PHE A 33 0.41 -9.23 -7.12
C PHE A 33 1.17 -8.01 -7.59
N MET A 34 0.43 -7.00 -8.05
CA MET A 34 0.99 -5.74 -8.52
C MET A 34 0.88 -4.68 -7.43
N LEU A 35 2.01 -4.14 -7.00
CA LEU A 35 2.03 -3.03 -6.06
C LEU A 35 1.84 -1.72 -6.83
N CYS A 36 0.81 -0.97 -6.49
CA CYS A 36 0.54 0.34 -7.07
C CYS A 36 1.06 1.43 -6.13
N VAL A 37 1.79 2.37 -6.70
CA VAL A 37 2.39 3.49 -5.96
C VAL A 37 2.25 4.76 -6.77
N SER A 38 2.25 5.90 -6.06
CA SER A 38 2.39 7.23 -6.64
C SER A 38 3.69 7.85 -6.13
N ASN A 39 4.07 8.99 -6.68
CA ASN A 39 5.23 9.73 -6.18
C ASN A 39 5.06 10.09 -4.70
N ASP A 40 3.87 10.53 -4.29
CA ASP A 40 3.59 10.89 -2.91
C ASP A 40 3.73 9.67 -1.98
N ILE A 41 3.24 8.51 -2.41
CA ILE A 41 3.37 7.27 -1.63
C ILE A 41 4.83 6.85 -1.51
N LEU A 42 5.59 6.87 -2.59
CA LEU A 42 7.02 6.51 -2.55
C LEU A 42 7.80 7.44 -1.66
N ASN A 43 7.53 8.73 -1.71
CA ASN A 43 8.18 9.70 -0.84
C ASN A 43 7.90 9.42 0.63
N GLU A 44 6.66 9.08 0.96
CA GLU A 44 6.31 8.72 2.34
C GLU A 44 6.95 7.40 2.77
N TYR A 45 6.96 6.39 1.91
CA TYR A 45 7.65 5.13 2.18
C TYR A 45 9.11 5.39 2.54
N GLN A 46 9.81 6.18 1.71
CA GLN A 46 11.21 6.49 1.94
C GLN A 46 11.41 7.24 3.26
N GLU A 47 10.63 8.30 3.47
CA GLU A 47 10.75 9.13 4.68
C GLU A 47 10.53 8.31 5.95
N VAL A 48 9.46 7.51 5.99
CA VAL A 48 9.13 6.73 7.18
C VAL A 48 10.15 5.61 7.41
N LEU A 49 10.60 4.94 6.35
CA LEU A 49 11.64 3.91 6.47
C LEU A 49 12.96 4.48 6.97
N GLU A 50 13.34 5.69 6.53
CA GLU A 50 14.53 6.37 7.02
C GLU A 50 14.43 6.66 8.51
N GLN A 51 13.27 7.09 8.97
CA GLN A 51 13.04 7.44 10.38
C GLN A 51 12.89 6.22 11.28
N GLN A 52 12.18 5.19 10.81
CA GLN A 52 11.80 4.05 11.63
C GLN A 52 12.81 2.91 11.59
N ILE A 53 13.59 2.81 10.55
CA ILE A 53 14.59 1.76 10.38
C ILE A 53 15.96 2.39 10.17
N THR A 54 16.40 2.53 8.92
CA THR A 54 17.66 3.20 8.57
C THR A 54 17.56 3.81 7.17
N PRO A 55 18.38 4.84 6.85
CA PRO A 55 18.45 5.36 5.48
C PRO A 55 18.88 4.31 4.46
N THR A 56 19.78 3.39 4.83
CA THR A 56 20.24 2.34 3.93
C THR A 56 19.11 1.38 3.55
N VAL A 57 18.33 0.94 4.53
CA VAL A 57 17.17 0.06 4.27
C VAL A 57 16.13 0.78 3.43
N ALA A 58 15.85 2.05 3.74
CA ALA A 58 14.92 2.86 2.98
C ALA A 58 15.31 2.93 1.51
N GLU A 59 16.58 3.25 1.22
CA GLU A 59 17.09 3.31 -0.14
C GLU A 59 16.95 1.96 -0.86
N ASN A 60 17.34 0.87 -0.19
CA ASN A 60 17.28 -0.46 -0.77
C ASN A 60 15.85 -0.88 -1.10
N VAL A 61 14.89 -0.61 -0.21
CA VAL A 61 13.48 -0.95 -0.44
C VAL A 61 12.91 -0.13 -1.60
N VAL A 62 13.18 1.17 -1.64
CA VAL A 62 12.67 2.04 -2.72
C VAL A 62 13.28 1.63 -4.06
N LEU A 63 14.59 1.36 -4.13
CA LEU A 63 15.23 0.89 -5.35
C LEU A 63 14.67 -0.45 -5.82
N LEU A 64 14.39 -1.35 -4.89
CA LEU A 64 13.78 -2.63 -5.21
C LEU A 64 12.40 -2.41 -5.83
N ILE A 65 11.55 -1.58 -5.23
CA ILE A 65 10.23 -1.26 -5.75
C ILE A 65 10.35 -0.64 -7.15
N LEU A 66 11.26 0.31 -7.34
CA LEU A 66 11.46 0.98 -8.63
C LEU A 66 11.87 0.03 -9.75
N ASN A 67 12.50 -1.09 -9.42
CA ASN A 67 13.05 -2.03 -10.39
C ASN A 67 12.21 -3.31 -10.58
N LYS A 68 11.16 -3.53 -9.79
CA LYS A 68 10.31 -4.70 -9.94
C LYS A 68 9.32 -4.53 -11.07
N PRO A 69 9.14 -5.55 -11.93
CA PRO A 69 8.17 -5.46 -13.04
C PRO A 69 6.71 -5.46 -12.58
N ASN A 70 6.44 -5.96 -11.38
CA ASN A 70 5.09 -5.98 -10.82
C ASN A 70 4.81 -4.77 -9.93
N VAL A 71 5.29 -3.61 -10.36
CA VAL A 71 4.99 -2.31 -9.75
C VAL A 71 4.37 -1.41 -10.81
N ARG A 72 3.25 -0.78 -10.47
CA ARG A 72 2.60 0.19 -11.33
C ARG A 72 2.70 1.57 -10.72
N PHE A 73 3.26 2.51 -11.48
CA PHE A 73 3.25 3.92 -11.11
C PHE A 73 1.96 4.55 -11.58
N VAL A 74 1.27 5.18 -10.63
CA VAL A 74 -0.01 5.83 -10.90
C VAL A 74 0.13 7.30 -10.52
N ASP A 75 -0.34 8.18 -11.41
CA ASP A 75 -0.38 9.61 -11.14
C ASP A 75 -1.85 10.02 -11.03
N PRO A 76 -2.41 10.15 -9.82
CA PRO A 76 -3.82 10.44 -9.65
C PRO A 76 -4.18 11.83 -10.18
N TYR A 77 -5.13 11.87 -11.09
CA TYR A 77 -5.66 13.13 -11.64
C TYR A 77 -6.67 13.79 -10.71
N PHE A 78 -7.29 12.99 -9.83
CA PHE A 78 -8.33 13.47 -8.95
C PHE A 78 -7.89 13.33 -7.49
N ARG A 79 -8.22 14.36 -6.70
CA ARG A 79 -8.05 14.29 -5.25
C ARG A 79 -9.45 14.18 -4.65
N LEU A 80 -9.77 12.97 -4.19
CA LEU A 80 -11.12 12.65 -3.75
C LEU A 80 -11.46 13.24 -2.38
N GLY A 81 -10.45 13.41 -1.50
CA GLY A 81 -10.64 14.00 -0.18
C GLY A 81 -11.58 13.20 0.73
N LEU A 82 -11.63 11.87 0.57
CA LEU A 82 -12.59 11.02 1.28
C LEU A 82 -12.26 10.85 2.76
N ILE A 83 -10.99 11.01 3.15
CA ILE A 83 -10.55 10.89 4.54
C ILE A 83 -10.32 12.30 5.08
N THR A 84 -11.13 12.72 6.04
CA THR A 84 -11.05 14.04 6.64
C THR A 84 -10.32 14.04 7.99
N ALA A 85 -10.29 12.90 8.67
CA ALA A 85 -9.63 12.76 9.97
C ALA A 85 -8.11 12.93 9.86
N ASP A 86 -7.52 12.39 8.78
CA ASP A 86 -6.11 12.57 8.45
C ASP A 86 -5.98 12.71 6.93
N PRO A 87 -5.91 13.95 6.41
CA PRO A 87 -5.83 14.18 4.97
C PRO A 87 -4.61 13.57 4.28
N ASP A 88 -3.50 13.31 5.01
CA ASP A 88 -2.32 12.66 4.44
C ASP A 88 -2.62 11.23 3.97
N ASP A 89 -3.63 10.58 4.55
CA ASP A 89 -4.02 9.23 4.15
C ASP A 89 -4.70 9.20 2.77
N ASN A 90 -5.17 10.33 2.27
CA ASN A 90 -5.85 10.41 0.98
C ASN A 90 -4.97 10.01 -0.20
N LYS A 91 -3.63 10.12 -0.10
CA LYS A 91 -2.74 9.69 -1.17
C LYS A 91 -2.91 8.21 -1.51
N PHE A 92 -3.18 7.37 -0.51
CA PHE A 92 -3.42 5.93 -0.72
C PHE A 92 -4.77 5.69 -1.37
N VAL A 93 -5.80 6.39 -0.93
CA VAL A 93 -7.14 6.31 -1.50
C VAL A 93 -7.15 6.75 -2.96
N ASP A 94 -6.54 7.90 -3.23
CA ASP A 94 -6.46 8.46 -4.58
C ASP A 94 -5.71 7.51 -5.53
N CYS A 95 -4.62 6.91 -5.07
CA CYS A 95 -3.86 5.94 -5.84
C CYS A 95 -4.69 4.67 -6.09
N ALA A 96 -5.39 4.16 -5.08
CA ALA A 96 -6.21 2.97 -5.22
C ALA A 96 -7.34 3.20 -6.22
N PHE A 97 -7.97 4.36 -6.19
CA PHE A 97 -9.01 4.72 -7.16
C PHE A 97 -8.44 4.83 -8.57
N ALA A 98 -7.35 5.57 -8.74
CA ALA A 98 -6.74 5.79 -10.06
C ALA A 98 -6.20 4.49 -10.67
N ALA A 99 -5.73 3.56 -9.86
CA ALA A 99 -5.22 2.27 -10.30
C ALA A 99 -6.31 1.21 -10.48
N ASP A 100 -7.55 1.52 -10.08
CA ASP A 100 -8.64 0.54 -9.99
C ASP A 100 -8.17 -0.68 -9.19
N ALA A 101 -7.64 -0.42 -8.00
CA ALA A 101 -7.01 -1.45 -7.18
C ALA A 101 -8.04 -2.44 -6.65
N ASP A 102 -7.65 -3.72 -6.65
CA ASP A 102 -8.48 -4.77 -6.06
C ASP A 102 -8.53 -4.68 -4.55
N TYR A 103 -7.43 -4.18 -3.93
CA TYR A 103 -7.34 -4.03 -2.49
C TYR A 103 -6.59 -2.76 -2.12
N LEU A 104 -7.08 -2.10 -1.07
CA LEU A 104 -6.34 -1.10 -0.31
C LEU A 104 -6.10 -1.70 1.08
N VAL A 105 -4.83 -1.93 1.41
CA VAL A 105 -4.45 -2.61 2.66
C VAL A 105 -4.06 -1.57 3.71
N SER A 106 -4.81 -1.51 4.80
CA SER A 106 -4.56 -0.60 5.91
C SER A 106 -5.08 -1.14 7.23
N GLU A 107 -4.38 -0.83 8.30
CA GLU A 107 -4.82 -1.08 9.69
C GLU A 107 -5.39 0.19 10.34
N ASP A 108 -5.32 1.33 9.66
CA ASP A 108 -5.71 2.61 10.22
C ASP A 108 -7.25 2.77 10.20
N ASN A 109 -7.82 3.10 11.35
CA ASN A 109 -9.26 3.31 11.50
C ASN A 109 -9.79 4.48 10.66
N HIS A 110 -8.93 5.44 10.31
CA HIS A 110 -9.32 6.56 9.46
C HIS A 110 -9.86 6.12 8.10
N PHE A 111 -9.40 4.97 7.59
CA PHE A 111 -9.87 4.43 6.32
C PHE A 111 -11.26 3.77 6.40
N ASN A 112 -11.79 3.53 7.61
CA ASN A 112 -13.08 2.84 7.75
C ASN A 112 -14.25 3.63 7.15
N VAL A 113 -14.10 4.94 6.98
CA VAL A 113 -15.11 5.77 6.31
C VAL A 113 -15.38 5.28 4.89
N LEU A 114 -14.39 4.67 4.23
CA LEU A 114 -14.52 4.15 2.87
C LEU A 114 -15.57 3.04 2.76
N LYS A 115 -15.81 2.30 3.84
CA LYS A 115 -16.78 1.23 3.88
C LYS A 115 -18.22 1.73 3.83
N THR A 116 -18.43 3.02 4.14
CA THR A 116 -19.76 3.64 4.15
C THR A 116 -20.07 4.40 2.87
N ILE A 117 -19.10 4.52 1.96
CA ILE A 117 -19.21 5.31 0.74
C ILE A 117 -19.52 4.37 -0.43
N PRO A 118 -20.66 4.55 -1.14
CA PRO A 118 -21.00 3.68 -2.26
C PRO A 118 -20.16 3.94 -3.52
N PHE A 119 -19.60 5.12 -3.67
CA PHE A 119 -18.76 5.50 -4.81
C PHE A 119 -17.75 6.59 -4.41
N PRO A 120 -16.46 6.45 -4.80
CA PRO A 120 -15.88 5.29 -5.50
C PRO A 120 -15.83 4.07 -4.59
N ARG A 121 -16.05 2.89 -5.17
CA ARG A 121 -16.00 1.65 -4.39
C ARG A 121 -14.55 1.18 -4.27
N LEU A 122 -14.04 1.18 -3.04
CA LEU A 122 -12.69 0.74 -2.71
C LEU A 122 -12.76 -0.43 -1.72
N ASN A 123 -12.06 -1.51 -2.01
CA ASN A 123 -12.05 -2.69 -1.17
C ASN A 123 -10.95 -2.58 -0.12
N LEU A 124 -11.32 -2.03 1.03
CA LEU A 124 -10.41 -1.87 2.17
C LEU A 124 -10.29 -3.18 2.93
N VAL A 125 -9.06 -3.65 3.13
CA VAL A 125 -8.78 -4.88 3.89
C VAL A 125 -7.67 -4.63 4.90
N THR A 126 -7.70 -5.39 5.99
CA THR A 126 -6.61 -5.42 6.96
C THR A 126 -5.49 -6.35 6.46
N LEU A 127 -4.33 -6.32 7.13
CA LEU A 127 -3.26 -7.27 6.84
C LEU A 127 -3.73 -8.71 7.05
N GLU A 128 -4.49 -8.95 8.11
CA GLU A 128 -5.00 -10.28 8.41
C GLU A 128 -5.97 -10.77 7.33
N GLU A 129 -6.84 -9.90 6.84
CA GLU A 129 -7.73 -10.22 5.73
C GLU A 129 -6.95 -10.46 4.45
N PHE A 130 -5.95 -9.63 4.18
CA PHE A 130 -5.16 -9.72 2.94
C PHE A 130 -4.35 -11.00 2.88
N ILE A 131 -3.73 -11.41 4.00
CA ILE A 131 -2.91 -12.62 4.02
C ILE A 131 -3.72 -13.90 3.75
N LYS A 132 -5.02 -13.84 3.97
CA LYS A 132 -5.94 -14.96 3.71
C LYS A 132 -6.42 -15.02 2.26
N THR A 133 -6.09 -14.01 1.45
CA THR A 133 -6.49 -14.02 0.03
C THR A 133 -5.68 -15.04 -0.76
N ARG A 134 -6.17 -15.39 -1.95
CA ARG A 134 -5.47 -16.30 -2.85
C ARG A 134 -4.13 -15.75 -3.35
N LEU A 135 -3.95 -14.43 -3.27
CA LEU A 135 -2.71 -13.80 -3.72
C LEU A 135 -1.53 -14.21 -2.84
N ILE A 136 -1.79 -14.49 -1.56
CA ILE A 136 -0.75 -14.75 -0.57
C ILE A 136 -0.65 -16.24 -0.22
N SER A 137 -1.78 -16.93 -0.15
CA SER A 137 -1.83 -18.34 0.25
C SER A 137 -1.60 -19.32 -0.89
#